data_a629a793ed0887cbf1b62ae68e8ca757
#
_entry.id   a629a793ed0887cbf1b62ae68e8ca757
#
_cell.length_a   1.000
_cell.length_b   1.000
_cell.length_c   1.000
_cell.angle_alpha   90.00
_cell.angle_beta   90.00
_cell.angle_gamma   90.00
#
_symmetry.space_group_name_H-M   'P 1'
#
loop_
_entity.id
_entity.type
_entity.pdbx_description
1 polymer ?
#
loop_
_entity_poly.entity_id
_entity_poly.type
_entity_poly.pdbx_seq_one_letter_code
_entity_poly.pdbx_strand_id
1 'polypeptide(L)'
;GTHGKTTTTSLVASVLAEAGLDPTFVIGGKLNSAGANAKLGSGDYIVVEADESDASFLNLLPVMAVVTNIDADHMETYGHDFGRLKGAFVEFLHRMPFYGTAVLCTDDPAVREIVPQVTCPITSYGFGDDAQVRAVDVRAVGSQMHFTVQRRNGVTLPDLDVVLNL
;
A
#
# COMPACT_ATOMS: atom_id res chain seq x y z
N GLY A 1 -0.36 -6.43 -0.07
CA GLY A 1 0.10 -6.96 1.24
C GLY A 1 -0.90 -7.93 1.84
N THR A 2 -0.47 -8.75 2.78
CA THR A 2 -1.30 -9.80 3.37
C THR A 2 -2.46 -9.21 4.17
N HIS A 3 -2.21 -8.17 4.95
CA HIS A 3 -3.21 -7.52 5.80
C HIS A 3 -3.38 -6.04 5.48
N GLY A 4 -4.58 -5.51 5.74
CA GLY A 4 -4.90 -4.08 5.57
C GLY A 4 -5.13 -3.65 4.12
N LYS A 5 -5.27 -4.56 3.17
CA LYS A 5 -5.49 -4.27 1.74
C LYS A 5 -6.70 -3.37 1.53
N THR A 6 -7.87 -3.81 1.96
CA THR A 6 -9.14 -3.09 1.79
C THR A 6 -9.10 -1.69 2.41
N THR A 7 -8.58 -1.59 3.64
CA THR A 7 -8.44 -0.30 4.34
C THR A 7 -7.51 0.65 3.59
N THR A 8 -6.33 0.16 3.18
CA THR A 8 -5.35 0.98 2.45
C THR A 8 -5.89 1.42 1.09
N THR A 9 -6.54 0.51 0.33
CA THR A 9 -7.13 0.85 -0.97
C THR A 9 -8.23 1.89 -0.83
N SER A 10 -9.09 1.76 0.19
CA SER A 10 -10.14 2.73 0.48
C SER A 10 -9.59 4.10 0.84
N LEU A 11 -8.55 4.16 1.67
CA LEU A 11 -7.89 5.41 2.06
C LEU A 11 -7.24 6.09 0.85
N VAL A 12 -6.53 5.35 0.00
CA VAL A 12 -5.92 5.91 -1.21
C VAL A 12 -6.99 6.46 -2.15
N ALA A 13 -8.07 5.71 -2.39
CA ALA A 13 -9.18 6.18 -3.23
C ALA A 13 -9.83 7.44 -2.66
N SER A 14 -10.02 7.51 -1.33
CA SER A 14 -10.59 8.68 -0.65
C SER A 14 -9.71 9.91 -0.77
N VAL A 15 -8.39 9.76 -0.54
CA VAL A 15 -7.44 10.88 -0.66
C VAL A 15 -7.41 11.43 -2.08
N LEU A 16 -7.40 10.56 -3.10
CA LEU A 16 -7.45 11.00 -4.50
C LEU A 16 -8.77 11.68 -4.85
N ALA A 17 -9.89 11.19 -4.32
CA ALA A 17 -11.20 11.81 -4.53
C ALA A 17 -11.28 13.21 -3.89
N GLU A 18 -10.82 13.36 -2.63
CA GLU A 18 -10.75 14.65 -1.95
C GLU A 18 -9.81 15.64 -2.65
N ALA A 19 -8.77 15.14 -3.32
CA ALA A 19 -7.90 15.95 -4.16
C ALA A 19 -8.53 16.36 -5.51
N GLY A 20 -9.78 15.98 -5.78
CA GLY A 20 -10.49 16.30 -7.02
C GLY A 20 -10.06 15.45 -8.22
N LEU A 21 -9.35 14.34 -8.00
CA LEU A 21 -8.83 13.48 -9.07
C LEU A 21 -9.83 12.41 -9.52
N ASP A 22 -10.98 12.28 -8.89
CA ASP A 22 -12.09 11.37 -9.20
C ASP A 22 -11.63 9.99 -9.73
N PRO A 23 -10.94 9.17 -8.92
CA PRO A 23 -10.37 7.92 -9.36
C PRO A 23 -11.44 6.86 -9.63
N THR A 24 -11.19 5.98 -10.58
CA THR A 24 -11.83 4.67 -10.61
C THR A 24 -11.24 3.82 -9.49
N PHE A 25 -12.06 3.06 -8.76
CA PHE A 25 -11.53 2.13 -7.77
C PHE A 25 -12.24 0.78 -7.81
N VAL A 26 -11.48 -0.27 -7.47
CA VAL A 26 -11.96 -1.64 -7.28
C VAL A 26 -11.38 -2.16 -5.97
N ILE A 27 -12.25 -2.41 -5.00
CA ILE A 27 -11.89 -2.87 -3.66
C ILE A 27 -12.39 -4.31 -3.52
N GLY A 28 -11.51 -5.22 -3.14
CA GLY A 28 -11.87 -6.61 -2.88
C GLY A 28 -12.67 -6.76 -1.58
N GLY A 29 -13.37 -7.89 -1.46
CA GLY A 29 -14.14 -8.24 -0.28
C GLY A 29 -15.61 -7.82 -0.32
N LYS A 30 -16.40 -8.49 0.51
CA LYS A 30 -17.82 -8.17 0.71
C LYS A 30 -17.92 -7.03 1.73
N LEU A 31 -17.91 -5.80 1.28
CA LEU A 31 -18.33 -4.68 2.13
C LEU A 31 -19.84 -4.74 2.30
N ASN A 32 -20.30 -5.29 3.42
CA ASN A 32 -21.72 -5.36 3.81
C ASN A 32 -22.30 -3.99 4.25
N SER A 33 -21.59 -2.90 4.09
CA SER A 33 -22.04 -1.57 4.49
C SER A 33 -22.03 -0.62 3.31
N ALA A 34 -23.20 -0.35 2.76
CA ALA A 34 -23.68 0.84 2.01
C ALA A 34 -22.70 1.60 1.08
N GLY A 35 -21.54 1.05 0.71
CA GLY A 35 -20.60 1.63 -0.22
C GLY A 35 -20.33 0.68 -1.39
N ALA A 36 -20.25 1.20 -2.59
CA ALA A 36 -19.91 0.40 -3.77
C ALA A 36 -18.49 -0.15 -3.64
N ASN A 37 -18.28 -1.46 -3.86
CA ASN A 37 -16.94 -2.08 -3.92
C ASN A 37 -16.17 -1.64 -5.18
N ALA A 38 -16.83 -0.99 -6.11
CA ALA A 38 -16.25 -0.43 -7.31
C ALA A 38 -17.00 0.83 -7.71
N LYS A 39 -16.28 1.81 -8.22
CA LYS A 39 -16.81 3.04 -8.80
C LYS A 39 -16.01 3.37 -10.05
N LEU A 40 -16.70 3.72 -11.11
CA LEU A 40 -16.09 4.32 -12.29
C LEU A 40 -15.94 5.83 -12.03
N GLY A 41 -14.72 6.32 -12.00
CA GLY A 41 -14.39 7.75 -11.96
C GLY A 41 -14.13 8.30 -13.35
N SER A 42 -14.05 9.62 -13.45
CA SER A 42 -13.70 10.35 -14.69
C SER A 42 -12.21 10.71 -14.77
N GLY A 43 -11.45 10.46 -13.70
CA GLY A 43 -10.03 10.77 -13.61
C GLY A 43 -9.13 9.72 -14.24
N ASP A 44 -7.84 10.04 -14.31
CA ASP A 44 -6.82 9.21 -14.97
C ASP A 44 -6.31 8.06 -14.09
N TYR A 45 -6.76 7.98 -12.83
CA TYR A 45 -6.28 6.99 -11.87
C TYR A 45 -7.26 5.85 -11.69
N ILE A 46 -6.72 4.65 -11.62
CA ILE A 46 -7.43 3.47 -11.13
C ILE A 46 -6.75 2.93 -9.89
N VAL A 47 -7.49 2.76 -8.80
CA VAL A 47 -7.03 2.19 -7.53
C VAL A 47 -7.60 0.80 -7.39
N VAL A 48 -6.74 -0.21 -7.32
CA VAL A 48 -7.15 -1.62 -7.30
C VAL A 48 -6.57 -2.29 -6.07
N GLU A 49 -7.41 -3.03 -5.34
CA GLU A 49 -6.92 -3.95 -4.33
C GLU A 49 -6.32 -5.18 -5.01
N ALA A 50 -5.03 -5.42 -4.74
CA ALA A 50 -4.28 -6.54 -5.28
C ALA A 50 -4.28 -7.69 -4.26
N ASP A 51 -4.84 -8.85 -4.63
CA ASP A 51 -4.93 -10.02 -3.77
C ASP A 51 -3.82 -11.04 -4.12
N GLU A 52 -3.02 -11.38 -3.12
CA GLU A 52 -1.96 -12.38 -3.24
C GLU A 52 -2.46 -13.81 -2.97
N SER A 53 -3.65 -13.98 -2.39
CA SER A 53 -4.12 -15.29 -1.90
C SER A 53 -4.24 -16.36 -3.00
N ASP A 54 -4.53 -15.97 -4.23
CA ASP A 54 -4.63 -16.83 -5.40
C ASP A 54 -3.59 -16.50 -6.49
N ALA A 55 -2.61 -15.66 -6.16
CA ALA A 55 -1.60 -15.11 -7.07
C ALA A 55 -2.18 -14.27 -8.24
N SER A 56 -3.45 -13.90 -8.22
CA SER A 56 -4.07 -13.12 -9.29
C SER A 56 -3.46 -11.72 -9.45
N PHE A 57 -2.90 -11.16 -8.38
CA PHE A 57 -2.20 -9.87 -8.41
C PHE A 57 -1.03 -9.85 -9.40
N LEU A 58 -0.46 -11.00 -9.74
CA LEU A 58 0.59 -11.11 -10.75
C LEU A 58 0.09 -10.79 -12.18
N ASN A 59 -1.21 -10.68 -12.41
CA ASN A 59 -1.77 -10.25 -13.69
C ASN A 59 -1.88 -8.72 -13.81
N LEU A 60 -1.64 -7.99 -12.74
CA LEU A 60 -1.67 -6.53 -12.74
C LEU A 60 -0.36 -5.94 -13.24
N LEU A 61 -0.44 -4.77 -13.88
CA LEU A 61 0.70 -3.98 -14.36
C LEU A 61 0.66 -2.59 -13.69
N PRO A 62 1.00 -2.48 -12.41
CA PRO A 62 0.86 -1.22 -11.68
C PRO A 62 1.94 -0.22 -12.08
N VAL A 63 1.60 1.07 -12.05
CA VAL A 63 2.57 2.19 -12.09
C VAL A 63 3.01 2.56 -10.67
N MET A 64 2.09 2.43 -9.71
CA MET A 64 2.39 2.55 -8.28
C MET A 64 1.88 1.32 -7.55
N ALA A 65 2.69 0.75 -6.68
CA ALA A 65 2.33 -0.40 -5.86
C ALA A 65 2.62 -0.13 -4.39
N VAL A 66 1.64 -0.36 -3.52
CA VAL A 66 1.80 -0.26 -2.06
C VAL A 66 1.89 -1.66 -1.48
N VAL A 67 2.95 -1.96 -0.73
CA VAL A 67 3.08 -3.20 0.05
C VAL A 67 3.11 -2.85 1.52
N THR A 68 2.08 -3.29 2.24
CA THR A 68 1.89 -2.99 3.67
C THR A 68 2.64 -3.96 4.57
N ASN A 69 2.59 -5.24 4.25
CA ASN A 69 3.21 -6.34 4.99
C ASN A 69 3.23 -7.60 4.12
N ILE A 70 4.04 -8.58 4.51
CA ILE A 70 4.06 -9.94 3.93
C ILE A 70 4.06 -10.92 5.09
N ASP A 71 2.94 -11.63 5.27
CA ASP A 71 2.77 -12.61 6.34
C ASP A 71 2.46 -14.00 5.78
N ALA A 72 2.75 -15.03 6.55
CA ALA A 72 2.54 -16.43 6.17
C ALA A 72 1.06 -16.84 6.29
N ASP A 73 0.19 -16.13 5.57
CA ASP A 73 -1.23 -16.43 5.43
C ASP A 73 -1.53 -16.93 4.01
N HIS A 74 -2.62 -17.69 3.82
CA HIS A 74 -3.02 -18.24 2.51
C HIS A 74 -1.90 -19.02 1.80
N MET A 75 -1.09 -19.79 2.56
CA MET A 75 0.12 -20.43 2.10
C MET A 75 -0.10 -21.61 1.13
N GLU A 76 -1.34 -22.09 0.97
CA GLU A 76 -1.67 -23.19 0.06
C GLU A 76 -1.27 -22.90 -1.38
N THR A 77 -1.53 -21.68 -1.86
CA THR A 77 -1.17 -21.21 -3.21
C THR A 77 0.33 -21.25 -3.45
N TYR A 78 1.11 -21.09 -2.40
CA TYR A 78 2.58 -21.05 -2.46
C TYR A 78 3.25 -22.35 -1.98
N GLY A 79 2.46 -23.44 -1.82
CA GLY A 79 2.96 -24.74 -1.38
C GLY A 79 3.55 -24.71 0.02
N HIS A 80 3.02 -23.89 0.93
CA HIS A 80 3.50 -23.65 2.29
C HIS A 80 4.97 -23.17 2.39
N ASP A 81 5.48 -22.56 1.31
CA ASP A 81 6.83 -21.98 1.23
C ASP A 81 6.77 -20.46 1.28
N PHE A 82 7.19 -19.88 2.41
CA PHE A 82 7.18 -18.42 2.62
C PHE A 82 8.16 -17.70 1.67
N GLY A 83 9.24 -18.39 1.24
CA GLY A 83 10.15 -17.86 0.24
C GLY A 83 9.44 -17.66 -1.12
N ARG A 84 8.56 -18.58 -1.50
CA ARG A 84 7.75 -18.45 -2.73
C ARG A 84 6.78 -17.29 -2.65
N LEU A 85 6.13 -17.08 -1.51
CA LEU A 85 5.26 -15.91 -1.29
C LEU A 85 6.06 -14.61 -1.45
N LYS A 86 7.21 -14.47 -0.78
CA LYS A 86 8.09 -13.30 -0.94
C LYS A 86 8.54 -13.11 -2.39
N GLY A 87 8.90 -14.21 -3.08
CA GLY A 87 9.24 -14.19 -4.49
C GLY A 87 8.11 -13.69 -5.39
N ALA A 88 6.85 -14.02 -5.09
CA ALA A 88 5.69 -13.51 -5.83
C ALA A 88 5.51 -11.99 -5.64
N PHE A 89 5.76 -11.44 -4.44
CA PHE A 89 5.77 -9.99 -4.25
C PHE A 89 6.89 -9.30 -5.04
N VAL A 90 8.08 -9.89 -5.10
CA VAL A 90 9.18 -9.37 -5.93
C VAL A 90 8.79 -9.40 -7.41
N GLU A 91 8.20 -10.50 -7.89
CA GLU A 91 7.71 -10.61 -9.27
C GLU A 91 6.66 -9.56 -9.59
N PHE A 92 5.71 -9.35 -8.69
CA PHE A 92 4.70 -8.29 -8.83
C PHE A 92 5.33 -6.90 -8.98
N LEU A 93 6.32 -6.58 -8.16
CA LEU A 93 7.03 -5.30 -8.21
C LEU A 93 7.88 -5.17 -9.49
N HIS A 94 8.42 -6.27 -10.02
CA HIS A 94 9.17 -6.28 -11.28
C HIS A 94 8.28 -6.05 -12.52
N ARG A 95 6.95 -6.19 -12.40
CA ARG A 95 6.01 -5.85 -13.48
C ARG A 95 5.77 -4.35 -13.63
N MET A 96 6.27 -3.56 -12.71
CA MET A 96 6.19 -2.10 -12.77
C MET A 96 7.12 -1.56 -13.86
N PRO A 97 6.73 -0.48 -14.56
CA PRO A 97 7.63 0.21 -15.49
C PRO A 97 8.79 0.87 -14.72
N PHE A 98 9.88 1.16 -15.41
CA PHE A 98 11.07 1.77 -14.80
C PHE A 98 10.81 3.14 -14.13
N TYR A 99 9.75 3.82 -14.53
CA TYR A 99 9.29 5.09 -13.95
C TYR A 99 8.25 4.93 -12.84
N GLY A 100 7.86 3.69 -12.56
CA GLY A 100 6.93 3.38 -11.48
C GLY A 100 7.55 3.55 -10.11
N THR A 101 6.73 3.53 -9.06
CA THR A 101 7.18 3.67 -7.67
C THR A 101 6.60 2.59 -6.79
N ALA A 102 7.46 1.84 -6.09
CA ALA A 102 7.07 0.92 -5.03
C ALA A 102 7.03 1.66 -3.69
N VAL A 103 5.87 1.66 -3.02
CA VAL A 103 5.68 2.25 -1.69
C VAL A 103 5.68 1.11 -0.67
N LEU A 104 6.75 0.98 0.11
CA LEU A 104 7.04 -0.21 0.91
C LEU A 104 7.05 0.12 2.41
N CYS A 105 6.28 -0.63 3.21
CA CYS A 105 6.31 -0.55 4.66
C CYS A 105 7.58 -1.20 5.21
N THR A 106 8.55 -0.41 5.62
CA THR A 106 9.82 -0.94 6.15
C THR A 106 9.77 -1.28 7.64
N ASP A 107 8.64 -1.15 8.30
CA ASP A 107 8.42 -1.71 9.64
C ASP A 107 8.22 -3.24 9.59
N ASP A 108 7.76 -3.76 8.45
CA ASP A 108 7.58 -5.20 8.25
C ASP A 108 8.92 -5.88 7.87
N PRO A 109 9.37 -6.90 8.63
CA PRO A 109 10.65 -7.55 8.37
C PRO A 109 10.70 -8.27 7.02
N ALA A 110 9.60 -8.90 6.57
CA ALA A 110 9.56 -9.63 5.33
C ALA A 110 9.56 -8.67 4.12
N VAL A 111 8.93 -7.49 4.25
CA VAL A 111 9.06 -6.42 3.26
C VAL A 111 10.50 -5.92 3.19
N ARG A 112 11.18 -5.71 4.33
CA ARG A 112 12.61 -5.33 4.33
C ARG A 112 13.49 -6.34 3.59
N GLU A 113 13.22 -7.63 3.76
CA GLU A 113 14.01 -8.68 3.10
C GLU A 113 13.92 -8.63 1.57
N ILE A 114 12.81 -8.16 1.00
CA ILE A 114 12.67 -8.07 -0.45
C ILE A 114 13.19 -6.75 -1.05
N VAL A 115 13.36 -5.69 -0.25
CA VAL A 115 13.84 -4.38 -0.73
C VAL A 115 15.07 -4.46 -1.63
N PRO A 116 16.12 -5.24 -1.31
CA PRO A 116 17.31 -5.33 -2.18
C PRO A 116 17.07 -5.93 -3.57
N GLN A 117 15.93 -6.60 -3.76
CA GLN A 117 15.56 -7.26 -5.01
C GLN A 117 14.66 -6.38 -5.89
N VAL A 118 14.17 -5.26 -5.36
CA VAL A 118 13.28 -4.34 -6.08
C VAL A 118 14.11 -3.43 -6.98
N THR A 119 13.76 -3.37 -8.26
CA THR A 119 14.54 -2.65 -9.29
C THR A 119 13.96 -1.29 -9.68
N CYS A 120 12.70 -1.01 -9.33
CA CYS A 120 12.09 0.30 -9.56
C CYS A 120 12.36 1.26 -8.37
N PRO A 121 12.14 2.57 -8.54
CA PRO A 121 12.21 3.53 -7.46
C PRO A 121 11.35 3.11 -6.26
N ILE A 122 11.92 3.26 -5.05
CA ILE A 122 11.23 2.91 -3.79
C ILE A 122 10.98 4.18 -2.99
N THR A 123 9.78 4.26 -2.41
CA THR A 123 9.47 5.14 -1.29
C THR A 123 9.17 4.28 -0.07
N SER A 124 10.05 4.30 0.92
CA SER A 124 9.83 3.58 2.18
C SER A 124 8.95 4.39 3.12
N TYR A 125 8.08 3.70 3.87
CA TYR A 125 7.28 4.33 4.92
C TYR A 125 7.23 3.46 6.18
N GLY A 126 6.92 4.08 7.31
CA GLY A 126 6.82 3.40 8.59
C GLY A 126 7.00 4.32 9.79
N PHE A 127 7.25 3.71 10.94
CA PHE A 127 7.58 4.40 12.19
C PHE A 127 9.11 4.50 12.40
N GLY A 128 9.87 3.64 11.74
CA GLY A 128 11.33 3.57 11.85
C GLY A 128 12.03 4.86 11.40
N ASP A 129 13.18 5.15 12.00
CA ASP A 129 13.97 6.35 11.71
C ASP A 129 14.55 6.36 10.29
N ASP A 130 14.63 5.21 9.65
CA ASP A 130 15.15 5.01 8.29
C ASP A 130 14.07 5.15 7.21
N ALA A 131 12.78 5.27 7.58
CA ALA A 131 11.71 5.46 6.63
C ALA A 131 11.76 6.86 5.99
N GLN A 132 11.59 6.94 4.66
CA GLN A 132 11.52 8.20 3.92
C GLN A 132 10.24 8.99 4.24
N VAL A 133 9.14 8.28 4.48
CA VAL A 133 7.86 8.84 4.93
C VAL A 133 7.57 8.23 6.29
N ARG A 134 7.73 9.03 7.34
CA ARG A 134 7.66 8.56 8.71
C ARG A 134 6.46 9.12 9.44
N ALA A 135 5.71 8.28 10.15
CA ALA A 135 4.71 8.73 11.10
C ALA A 135 5.34 8.88 12.50
N VAL A 136 5.14 10.04 13.12
CA VAL A 136 5.59 10.35 14.48
C VAL A 136 4.42 10.91 15.30
N ASP A 137 4.58 10.98 16.63
CA ASP A 137 3.59 11.51 17.56
C ASP A 137 2.20 10.86 17.42
N VAL A 138 2.18 9.58 17.11
CA VAL A 138 0.95 8.80 16.89
C VAL A 138 0.19 8.63 18.21
N ARG A 139 -1.06 9.09 18.24
CA ARG A 139 -1.92 9.00 19.42
C ARG A 139 -3.39 8.81 19.05
N ALA A 140 -4.08 8.01 19.83
CA ALA A 140 -5.53 7.88 19.74
C ALA A 140 -6.21 8.98 20.55
N VAL A 141 -7.20 9.63 19.96
CA VAL A 141 -8.01 10.67 20.60
C VAL A 141 -9.49 10.39 20.30
N GLY A 142 -10.19 9.75 21.23
CA GLY A 142 -11.55 9.27 21.01
C GLY A 142 -11.60 8.22 19.88
N SER A 143 -12.40 8.50 18.84
CA SER A 143 -12.50 7.68 17.64
C SER A 143 -11.55 8.14 16.51
N GLN A 144 -10.52 8.89 16.84
CA GLN A 144 -9.57 9.41 15.85
C GLN A 144 -8.15 8.96 16.15
N MET A 145 -7.35 8.81 15.10
CA MET A 145 -5.91 8.69 15.18
C MET A 145 -5.26 9.99 14.70
N HIS A 146 -4.43 10.58 15.55
CA HIS A 146 -3.65 11.77 15.23
C HIS A 146 -2.18 11.40 15.07
N PHE A 147 -1.52 11.91 14.07
CA PHE A 147 -0.08 11.73 13.86
C PHE A 147 0.49 12.82 12.95
N THR A 148 1.80 12.99 13.00
CA THR A 148 2.53 13.89 12.11
C THR A 148 3.32 13.06 11.10
N VAL A 149 3.27 13.43 9.83
CA VAL A 149 4.03 12.80 8.74
C VAL A 149 5.27 13.63 8.42
N GLN A 150 6.43 13.04 8.60
CA GLN A 150 7.72 13.59 8.18
C GLN A 150 8.15 12.97 6.86
N ARG A 151 8.56 13.78 5.90
CA ARG A 151 8.97 13.35 4.55
C ARG A 151 10.43 13.70 4.31
N ARG A 152 11.26 12.69 3.99
CA ARG A 152 12.71 12.78 3.82
C ARG A 152 13.17 12.24 2.46
N ASN A 153 12.58 12.71 1.37
CA ASN A 153 12.86 12.22 0.02
C ASN A 153 13.73 13.18 -0.83
N GLY A 154 14.75 13.76 -0.20
CA GLY A 154 15.68 14.66 -0.88
C GLY A 154 15.22 16.12 -1.01
N VAL A 155 13.94 16.39 -0.78
CA VAL A 155 13.36 17.73 -0.65
C VAL A 155 12.79 17.84 0.75
N THR A 156 13.20 18.87 1.50
CA THR A 156 12.62 19.16 2.81
C THR A 156 11.19 19.69 2.59
N LEU A 157 10.21 18.83 2.75
CA LEU A 157 8.81 19.23 2.78
C LEU A 157 8.41 19.50 4.23
N PRO A 158 7.50 20.45 4.48
CA PRO A 158 7.00 20.69 5.84
C PRO A 158 6.31 19.43 6.37
N ASP A 159 6.40 19.23 7.68
CA ASP A 159 5.67 18.17 8.36
C ASP A 159 4.16 18.34 8.12
N LEU A 160 3.44 17.25 8.03
CA LEU A 160 2.01 17.22 7.77
C LEU A 160 1.29 16.58 8.95
N ASP A 161 0.46 17.35 9.64
CA ASP A 161 -0.43 16.82 10.67
C ASP A 161 -1.64 16.13 10.04
N VAL A 162 -1.89 14.91 10.46
CA VAL A 162 -2.95 14.05 9.94
C VAL A 162 -3.89 13.64 11.05
N VAL A 163 -5.19 13.72 10.78
CA VAL A 163 -6.26 13.19 11.62
C VAL A 163 -7.04 12.17 10.79
N LEU A 164 -7.06 10.94 11.25
CA LEU A 164 -7.81 9.85 10.64
C LEU A 164 -8.96 9.43 11.53
N ASN A 165 -10.17 9.39 11.00
CA ASN A 165 -11.33 8.82 11.68
C ASN A 165 -11.27 7.28 11.57
N LEU A 166 -11.46 6.59 12.70
CA LEU A 166 -11.43 5.13 12.80
C LEU A 166 -12.83 4.53 12.69
#